data_d1cb3ee5596fba6cfd7faa4f6b2f120a
#
_entry.id   d1cb3ee5596fba6cfd7faa4f6b2f120a
#
_cell.length_a   1.000
_cell.length_b   1.000
_cell.length_c   1.000
_cell.angle_alpha   90.00
_cell.angle_beta   90.00
_cell.angle_gamma   90.00
#
_symmetry.space_group_name_H-M   'P 1'
#
loop_
_entity.id
_entity.type
_entity.pdbx_description
1 polymer ?
#
loop_
_entity_poly.entity_id
_entity_poly.type
_entity_poly.pdbx_seq_one_letter_code
_entity_poly.pdbx_strand_id
1 'polypeptide(L)'
;MNTLQKNINALYLIKVSKWFTLIMPIIVLFYEDNGLGLKEIFLLKSVYSIVSVSLDIPTGYLADAWGRKKCLLTGCLIAFGGFVTYSFSYTFEAFLLAEVLLGIGQSLVSGADSALLYDTMLHYNRESEYLKYEGKVTMVGNFSEAFAGIFGGLLAAASLRQPFYFQTGIAFIGIPAALALKEFNAQVHIVNPVKNILHILHYSLVENKSLRYDILFSGIIGASTLTMAWFVQPVLMSIELPTSLFGIVWTVLNLVVGIAALYSDALSARLGENKTYTLILVFITGGYIATSLNLTYAALGILFLFYIVRGFATPILKGYINRQTFSEMRATVLSIRNFIIRLIFAVMAPFIGWLNDCFSLAFALQITALIIFVPGLIFLILQWRK
;
A
#
# COMPACT_ATOMS: atom_id res chain seq x y z
N MET A 1 21.49 -0.85 27.84
CA MET A 1 20.76 -1.55 26.76
C MET A 1 21.77 -2.06 25.73
N ASN A 2 21.74 -3.36 25.39
CA ASN A 2 22.63 -3.93 24.37
C ASN A 2 22.32 -3.29 22.99
N THR A 3 23.31 -3.16 22.11
CA THR A 3 23.18 -2.55 20.77
C THR A 3 22.10 -3.25 19.93
N LEU A 4 21.96 -4.57 20.05
CA LEU A 4 20.88 -5.33 19.43
C LEU A 4 19.50 -4.75 19.80
N GLN A 5 19.23 -4.59 21.09
CA GLN A 5 17.95 -4.07 21.56
C GLN A 5 17.74 -2.60 21.17
N LYS A 6 18.82 -1.81 21.09
CA LYS A 6 18.76 -0.43 20.60
C LYS A 6 18.32 -0.37 19.14
N ASN A 7 18.91 -1.21 18.27
CA ASN A 7 18.52 -1.28 16.85
C ASN A 7 17.08 -1.73 16.69
N ILE A 8 16.65 -2.77 17.43
CA ILE A 8 15.26 -3.27 17.35
C ILE A 8 14.28 -2.18 17.76
N ASN A 9 14.53 -1.49 18.89
CA ASN A 9 13.66 -0.42 19.35
C ASN A 9 13.63 0.77 18.39
N ALA A 10 14.77 1.14 17.80
CA ALA A 10 14.84 2.19 16.80
C ALA A 10 14.04 1.81 15.54
N LEU A 11 14.11 0.55 15.07
CA LEU A 11 13.30 0.07 13.96
C LEU A 11 11.80 0.08 14.28
N TYR A 12 11.39 -0.24 15.50
CA TYR A 12 10.00 -0.09 15.94
C TYR A 12 9.55 1.37 15.87
N LEU A 13 10.37 2.32 16.35
CA LEU A 13 10.05 3.75 16.30
C LEU A 13 9.97 4.26 14.84
N ILE A 14 10.89 3.83 13.96
CA ILE A 14 10.83 4.15 12.53
C ILE A 14 9.55 3.58 11.92
N LYS A 15 9.17 2.34 12.30
CA LYS A 15 7.92 1.73 11.83
C LYS A 15 6.70 2.50 12.29
N VAL A 16 6.65 2.92 13.56
CA VAL A 16 5.59 3.78 14.10
C VAL A 16 5.54 5.10 13.34
N SER A 17 6.68 5.81 13.18
CA SER A 17 6.72 7.11 12.50
C SER A 17 6.20 7.05 11.05
N LYS A 18 6.32 5.89 10.41
CA LYS A 18 5.89 5.65 9.03
C LYS A 18 4.44 5.18 8.92
N TRP A 19 3.97 4.34 9.85
CA TRP A 19 2.67 3.68 9.76
C TRP A 19 1.59 4.27 10.67
N PHE A 20 1.94 5.12 11.62
CA PHE A 20 0.96 5.85 12.42
C PHE A 20 0.41 7.04 11.59
N THR A 21 -0.43 6.73 10.60
CA THR A 21 -0.89 7.67 9.58
C THR A 21 -2.25 8.26 9.93
N LEU A 22 -2.23 9.33 10.73
CA LEU A 22 -3.43 10.08 11.17
C LEU A 22 -4.26 10.63 10.01
N ILE A 23 -3.61 10.92 8.89
CA ILE A 23 -4.23 11.57 7.74
C ILE A 23 -5.03 10.60 6.85
N MET A 24 -4.74 9.29 6.91
CA MET A 24 -5.32 8.31 5.97
C MET A 24 -6.85 8.28 5.94
N PRO A 25 -7.58 8.35 7.07
CA PRO A 25 -9.04 8.30 7.04
C PRO A 25 -9.71 9.55 6.49
N ILE A 26 -8.97 10.68 6.33
CA ILE A 26 -9.56 12.00 6.02
C ILE A 26 -8.86 12.74 4.88
N ILE A 27 -7.88 12.13 4.24
CA ILE A 27 -7.01 12.85 3.30
C ILE A 27 -7.74 13.34 2.04
N VAL A 28 -8.73 12.59 1.55
CA VAL A 28 -9.54 13.01 0.41
C VAL A 28 -10.38 14.22 0.82
N LEU A 29 -11.03 14.16 1.98
CA LEU A 29 -11.82 15.26 2.54
C LEU A 29 -10.97 16.53 2.71
N PHE A 30 -9.72 16.37 3.19
CA PHE A 30 -8.77 17.48 3.32
C PHE A 30 -8.43 18.10 1.97
N TYR A 31 -8.21 17.32 0.94
CA TYR A 31 -7.92 17.86 -0.39
C TYR A 31 -9.12 18.60 -0.98
N GLU A 32 -10.34 18.06 -0.83
CA GLU A 32 -11.56 18.72 -1.30
C GLU A 32 -11.82 20.04 -0.56
N ASP A 33 -11.54 20.09 0.75
CA ASP A 33 -11.58 21.33 1.56
C ASP A 33 -10.59 22.40 1.06
N ASN A 34 -9.49 21.97 0.42
CA ASN A 34 -8.54 22.86 -0.25
C ASN A 34 -8.87 23.09 -1.74
N GLY A 35 -10.05 22.72 -2.20
CA GLY A 35 -10.57 23.02 -3.54
C GLY A 35 -10.13 22.08 -4.66
N LEU A 36 -9.54 20.92 -4.33
CA LEU A 36 -9.14 19.94 -5.34
C LEU A 36 -10.31 19.01 -5.71
N GLY A 37 -10.50 18.78 -7.01
CA GLY A 37 -11.40 17.72 -7.49
C GLY A 37 -10.81 16.33 -7.35
N LEU A 38 -11.65 15.30 -7.48
CA LEU A 38 -11.20 13.91 -7.31
C LEU A 38 -10.17 13.50 -8.37
N LYS A 39 -10.24 14.08 -9.57
CA LYS A 39 -9.21 13.92 -10.62
C LYS A 39 -7.82 14.33 -10.12
N GLU A 40 -7.72 15.52 -9.52
CA GLU A 40 -6.46 16.06 -9.01
C GLU A 40 -5.94 15.24 -7.83
N ILE A 41 -6.84 14.83 -6.93
CA ILE A 41 -6.53 13.96 -5.80
C ILE A 41 -5.95 12.62 -6.28
N PHE A 42 -6.59 11.98 -7.25
CA PHE A 42 -6.11 10.72 -7.80
C PHE A 42 -4.80 10.90 -8.60
N LEU A 43 -4.60 12.04 -9.25
CA LEU A 43 -3.32 12.36 -9.88
C LEU A 43 -2.19 12.46 -8.84
N LEU A 44 -2.40 13.15 -7.73
CA LEU A 44 -1.44 13.22 -6.62
C LEU A 44 -1.07 11.82 -6.11
N LYS A 45 -2.06 10.96 -5.86
CA LYS A 45 -1.83 9.57 -5.40
C LYS A 45 -1.16 8.69 -6.45
N SER A 46 -1.41 8.96 -7.73
CA SER A 46 -0.73 8.30 -8.84
C SER A 46 0.74 8.68 -8.89
N VAL A 47 1.06 9.96 -8.73
CA VAL A 47 2.45 10.45 -8.67
C VAL A 47 3.19 9.82 -7.49
N TYR A 48 2.63 9.85 -6.29
CA TYR A 48 3.20 9.14 -5.13
C TYR A 48 3.48 7.66 -5.44
N SER A 49 2.52 6.97 -6.04
CA SER A 49 2.63 5.55 -6.36
C SER A 49 3.75 5.27 -7.37
N ILE A 50 3.85 6.08 -8.43
CA ILE A 50 4.90 5.96 -9.45
C ILE A 50 6.27 6.28 -8.85
N VAL A 51 6.40 7.39 -8.14
CA VAL A 51 7.67 7.80 -7.51
C VAL A 51 8.16 6.71 -6.56
N SER A 52 7.29 6.25 -5.66
CA SER A 52 7.64 5.21 -4.69
C SER A 52 8.14 3.94 -5.37
N VAL A 53 7.37 3.38 -6.32
CA VAL A 53 7.69 2.10 -6.92
C VAL A 53 8.85 2.16 -7.92
N SER A 54 9.01 3.28 -8.64
CA SER A 54 10.13 3.45 -9.58
C SER A 54 11.48 3.58 -8.87
N LEU A 55 11.46 4.10 -7.64
CA LEU A 55 12.66 4.27 -6.84
C LEU A 55 12.96 3.06 -5.94
N ASP A 56 12.04 2.11 -5.73
CA ASP A 56 12.28 0.95 -4.85
C ASP A 56 13.53 0.16 -5.24
N ILE A 57 13.79 -0.01 -6.55
CA ILE A 57 15.00 -0.71 -7.04
C ILE A 57 16.27 0.13 -6.87
N PRO A 58 16.33 1.40 -7.34
CA PRO A 58 17.49 2.27 -7.14
C PRO A 58 17.85 2.47 -5.67
N THR A 59 16.85 2.63 -4.78
CA THR A 59 17.11 2.85 -3.36
C THR A 59 17.55 1.60 -2.63
N GLY A 60 17.13 0.41 -3.06
CA GLY A 60 17.68 -0.85 -2.56
C GLY A 60 19.17 -0.95 -2.84
N TYR A 61 19.61 -0.67 -4.08
CA TYR A 61 21.02 -0.59 -4.42
C TYR A 61 21.77 0.51 -3.65
N LEU A 62 21.14 1.68 -3.50
CA LEU A 62 21.71 2.78 -2.73
C LEU A 62 21.91 2.39 -1.25
N ALA A 63 20.98 1.63 -0.65
CA ALA A 63 21.10 1.15 0.72
C ALA A 63 22.29 0.20 0.89
N ASP A 64 22.57 -0.62 -0.10
CA ASP A 64 23.73 -1.52 -0.09
C ASP A 64 25.07 -0.78 -0.32
N ALA A 65 25.07 0.25 -1.19
CA ALA A 65 26.27 1.00 -1.56
C ALA A 65 26.62 2.13 -0.57
N TRP A 66 25.61 2.86 -0.11
CA TRP A 66 25.78 4.07 0.73
C TRP A 66 25.65 3.76 2.22
N GLY A 67 24.97 2.68 2.54
CA GLY A 67 24.70 2.21 3.90
C GLY A 67 23.22 2.33 4.28
N ARG A 68 22.71 1.30 4.94
CA ARG A 68 21.28 1.17 5.30
C ARG A 68 20.84 2.22 6.29
N LYS A 69 21.68 2.54 7.31
CA LYS A 69 21.41 3.61 8.26
C LYS A 69 21.24 4.96 7.59
N LYS A 70 22.13 5.29 6.64
CA LYS A 70 22.07 6.58 5.92
C LYS A 70 20.81 6.66 5.08
N CYS A 71 20.41 5.58 4.39
CA CYS A 71 19.15 5.52 3.63
C CYS A 71 17.94 5.71 4.53
N LEU A 72 17.90 5.03 5.69
CA LEU A 72 16.80 5.19 6.67
C LEU A 72 16.72 6.62 7.20
N LEU A 73 17.86 7.22 7.55
CA LEU A 73 17.88 8.61 8.05
C LEU A 73 17.41 9.60 6.98
N THR A 74 17.95 9.48 5.76
CA THR A 74 17.56 10.36 4.65
C THR A 74 16.10 10.17 4.29
N GLY A 75 15.60 8.92 4.28
CA GLY A 75 14.19 8.63 4.05
C GLY A 75 13.27 9.25 5.10
N CYS A 76 13.64 9.16 6.39
CA CYS A 76 12.89 9.81 7.48
C CYS A 76 12.93 11.35 7.37
N LEU A 77 14.07 11.94 7.01
CA LEU A 77 14.19 13.40 6.82
C LEU A 77 13.32 13.89 5.66
N ILE A 78 13.35 13.20 4.52
CA ILE A 78 12.55 13.55 3.34
C ILE A 78 11.06 13.37 3.64
N ALA A 79 10.66 12.27 4.30
CA ALA A 79 9.27 12.05 4.69
C ALA A 79 8.78 13.10 5.68
N PHE A 80 9.59 13.48 6.66
CA PHE A 80 9.29 14.60 7.57
C PHE A 80 9.09 15.91 6.79
N GLY A 81 10.00 16.23 5.85
CA GLY A 81 9.86 17.39 4.95
C GLY A 81 8.56 17.35 4.14
N GLY A 82 8.16 16.17 3.64
CA GLY A 82 6.89 15.97 2.97
C GLY A 82 5.68 16.29 3.86
N PHE A 83 5.66 15.84 5.12
CA PHE A 83 4.58 16.17 6.05
C PHE A 83 4.60 17.64 6.50
N VAL A 84 5.77 18.25 6.64
CA VAL A 84 5.87 19.72 6.85
C VAL A 84 5.24 20.44 5.67
N THR A 85 5.58 20.06 4.44
CA THR A 85 4.98 20.66 3.23
C THR A 85 3.46 20.51 3.26
N TYR A 86 2.92 19.33 3.56
CA TYR A 86 1.48 19.13 3.71
C TYR A 86 0.82 20.05 4.73
N SER A 87 1.45 20.23 5.89
CA SER A 87 0.90 21.01 7.00
C SER A 87 0.65 22.48 6.63
N PHE A 88 1.46 22.99 5.70
CA PHE A 88 1.41 24.40 5.29
C PHE A 88 0.98 24.62 3.83
N SER A 89 0.59 23.56 3.12
CA SER A 89 0.17 23.63 1.72
C SER A 89 -1.32 23.93 1.57
N TYR A 90 -1.65 24.66 0.49
CA TYR A 90 -3.00 25.04 0.10
C TYR A 90 -3.23 24.92 -1.42
N THR A 91 -2.19 24.58 -2.19
CA THR A 91 -2.24 24.50 -3.65
C THR A 91 -1.89 23.10 -4.15
N PHE A 92 -2.36 22.78 -5.34
CA PHE A 92 -2.07 21.50 -5.98
C PHE A 92 -0.56 21.23 -6.12
N GLU A 93 0.22 22.24 -6.53
CA GLU A 93 1.67 22.12 -6.75
C GLU A 93 2.41 21.81 -5.45
N ALA A 94 1.99 22.43 -4.34
CA ALA A 94 2.59 22.18 -3.04
C ALA A 94 2.24 20.79 -2.51
N PHE A 95 1.01 20.31 -2.73
CA PHE A 95 0.63 18.93 -2.44
C PHE A 95 1.38 17.95 -3.34
N LEU A 96 1.58 18.28 -4.62
CA LEU A 96 2.36 17.45 -5.54
C LEU A 96 3.81 17.28 -5.05
N LEU A 97 4.44 18.38 -4.61
CA LEU A 97 5.77 18.32 -4.01
C LEU A 97 5.78 17.42 -2.77
N ALA A 98 4.79 17.56 -1.89
CA ALA A 98 4.67 16.73 -0.69
C ALA A 98 4.55 15.24 -1.05
N GLU A 99 3.72 14.87 -2.04
CA GLU A 99 3.57 13.47 -2.50
C GLU A 99 4.86 12.92 -3.11
N VAL A 100 5.60 13.72 -3.87
CA VAL A 100 6.92 13.33 -4.41
C VAL A 100 7.90 13.08 -3.26
N LEU A 101 7.99 13.99 -2.28
CA LEU A 101 8.86 13.83 -1.11
C LEU A 101 8.49 12.56 -0.32
N LEU A 102 7.21 12.34 -0.07
CA LEU A 102 6.73 11.14 0.62
C LEU A 102 7.02 9.86 -0.17
N GLY A 103 6.88 9.88 -1.49
CA GLY A 103 7.22 8.75 -2.36
C GLY A 103 8.70 8.41 -2.31
N ILE A 104 9.60 9.40 -2.36
CA ILE A 104 11.04 9.23 -2.21
C ILE A 104 11.38 8.70 -0.81
N GLY A 105 10.84 9.32 0.25
CA GLY A 105 11.04 8.89 1.63
C GLY A 105 10.58 7.46 1.87
N GLN A 106 9.42 7.09 1.32
CA GLN A 106 8.87 5.73 1.36
C GLN A 106 9.82 4.72 0.74
N SER A 107 10.34 5.01 -0.44
CA SER A 107 11.24 4.12 -1.18
C SER A 107 12.59 3.94 -0.46
N LEU A 108 13.18 5.01 0.10
CA LEU A 108 14.44 4.94 0.86
C LEU A 108 14.32 4.12 2.16
N VAL A 109 13.15 4.12 2.81
CA VAL A 109 12.92 3.33 4.02
C VAL A 109 12.54 1.90 3.68
N SER A 110 11.81 1.69 2.57
CA SER A 110 11.34 0.37 2.14
C SER A 110 12.53 -0.55 1.81
N GLY A 111 12.57 -1.72 2.44
CA GLY A 111 13.67 -2.67 2.25
C GLY A 111 14.91 -2.40 3.11
N ALA A 112 15.30 -1.14 3.32
CA ALA A 112 16.43 -0.81 4.18
C ALA A 112 16.17 -1.15 5.67
N ASP A 113 14.92 -1.03 6.13
CA ASP A 113 14.50 -1.39 7.48
C ASP A 113 14.63 -2.90 7.75
N SER A 114 14.06 -3.74 6.90
CA SER A 114 14.15 -5.20 7.00
C SER A 114 15.60 -5.70 6.81
N ALA A 115 16.33 -5.08 5.89
CA ALA A 115 17.73 -5.43 5.64
C ALA A 115 18.64 -5.09 6.83
N LEU A 116 18.47 -3.91 7.47
CA LEU A 116 19.24 -3.55 8.67
C LEU A 116 18.89 -4.46 9.86
N LEU A 117 17.62 -4.87 9.98
CA LEU A 117 17.22 -5.86 10.97
C LEU A 117 17.95 -7.18 10.74
N TYR A 118 17.98 -7.69 9.49
CA TYR A 118 18.66 -8.94 9.15
C TYR A 118 20.14 -8.87 9.49
N ASP A 119 20.86 -7.80 9.09
CA ASP A 119 22.28 -7.62 9.39
C ASP A 119 22.56 -7.53 10.89
N THR A 120 21.66 -6.87 11.61
CA THR A 120 21.75 -6.81 13.08
C THR A 120 21.63 -8.21 13.68
N MET A 121 20.69 -9.04 13.23
CA MET A 121 20.53 -10.41 13.71
C MET A 121 21.73 -11.28 13.35
N LEU A 122 22.23 -11.17 12.11
CA LEU A 122 23.40 -11.89 11.62
C LEU A 122 24.65 -11.56 12.46
N HIS A 123 24.89 -10.28 12.77
CA HIS A 123 26.03 -9.84 13.58
C HIS A 123 26.06 -10.47 14.98
N TYR A 124 24.86 -10.77 15.54
CA TYR A 124 24.72 -11.40 16.85
C TYR A 124 24.48 -12.91 16.80
N ASN A 125 24.67 -13.56 15.63
CA ASN A 125 24.42 -15.00 15.38
C ASN A 125 22.98 -15.41 15.79
N ARG A 126 21.99 -14.57 15.47
CA ARG A 126 20.55 -14.77 15.77
C ARG A 126 19.67 -14.69 14.53
N GLU A 127 20.18 -15.00 13.35
CA GLU A 127 19.45 -14.97 12.07
C GLU A 127 18.24 -15.90 12.08
N SER A 128 18.25 -16.99 12.83
CA SER A 128 17.10 -17.86 13.02
C SER A 128 15.89 -17.16 13.66
N GLU A 129 16.12 -16.07 14.38
CA GLU A 129 15.05 -15.28 15.01
C GLU A 129 14.57 -14.12 14.12
N TYR A 130 15.18 -13.89 12.96
CA TYR A 130 14.84 -12.78 12.06
C TYR A 130 13.34 -12.72 11.75
N LEU A 131 12.72 -13.83 11.32
CA LEU A 131 11.29 -13.89 11.00
C LEU A 131 10.41 -13.50 12.18
N LYS A 132 10.80 -13.87 13.41
CA LYS A 132 10.08 -13.49 14.61
C LYS A 132 10.10 -11.98 14.85
N TYR A 133 11.25 -11.32 14.66
CA TYR A 133 11.38 -9.88 14.85
C TYR A 133 10.79 -9.08 13.69
N GLU A 134 10.91 -9.56 12.44
CA GLU A 134 10.25 -8.98 11.29
C GLU A 134 8.72 -9.01 11.45
N GLY A 135 8.18 -10.14 11.94
CA GLY A 135 6.77 -10.26 12.30
C GLY A 135 6.34 -9.24 13.38
N LYS A 136 7.17 -9.01 14.39
CA LYS A 136 6.90 -7.99 15.42
C LYS A 136 6.93 -6.57 14.85
N VAL A 137 7.90 -6.24 13.98
CA VAL A 137 7.97 -4.94 13.30
C VAL A 137 6.71 -4.70 12.46
N THR A 138 6.27 -5.72 11.71
CA THR A 138 5.04 -5.67 10.93
C THR A 138 3.80 -5.48 11.81
N MET A 139 3.72 -6.21 12.91
CA MET A 139 2.64 -6.08 13.90
C MET A 139 2.56 -4.67 14.47
N VAL A 140 3.70 -4.08 14.86
CA VAL A 140 3.78 -2.69 15.36
C VAL A 140 3.24 -1.72 14.30
N GLY A 141 3.59 -1.90 13.01
CA GLY A 141 3.06 -1.09 11.93
C GLY A 141 1.53 -1.17 11.83
N ASN A 142 0.98 -2.38 11.79
CA ASN A 142 -0.47 -2.58 11.66
C ASN A 142 -1.26 -2.01 12.85
N PHE A 143 -0.76 -2.21 14.08
CA PHE A 143 -1.38 -1.59 15.26
C PHE A 143 -1.28 -0.06 15.20
N SER A 144 -0.13 0.48 14.78
CA SER A 144 0.05 1.93 14.62
C SER A 144 -0.98 2.51 13.65
N GLU A 145 -1.22 1.88 12.51
CA GLU A 145 -2.20 2.32 11.52
C GLU A 145 -3.64 2.26 12.07
N ALA A 146 -3.98 1.18 12.78
CA ALA A 146 -5.30 1.02 13.38
C ALA A 146 -5.60 2.10 14.41
N PHE A 147 -4.65 2.36 15.34
CA PHE A 147 -4.81 3.42 16.33
C PHE A 147 -4.83 4.81 15.69
N ALA A 148 -3.95 5.07 14.72
CA ALA A 148 -3.89 6.34 14.01
C ALA A 148 -5.20 6.66 13.30
N GLY A 149 -5.89 5.66 12.72
CA GLY A 149 -7.18 5.85 12.08
C GLY A 149 -8.21 6.48 13.02
N ILE A 150 -8.34 5.95 14.24
CA ILE A 150 -9.28 6.47 15.24
C ILE A 150 -8.95 7.90 15.64
N PHE A 151 -7.68 8.16 16.02
CA PHE A 151 -7.25 9.49 16.45
C PHE A 151 -7.30 10.51 15.29
N GLY A 152 -6.99 10.08 14.07
CA GLY A 152 -7.07 10.94 12.89
C GLY A 152 -8.48 11.44 12.62
N GLY A 153 -9.50 10.58 12.70
CA GLY A 153 -10.90 10.97 12.59
C GLY A 153 -11.35 11.94 13.69
N LEU A 154 -10.95 11.70 14.94
CA LEU A 154 -11.26 12.58 16.07
C LEU A 154 -10.62 13.96 15.93
N LEU A 155 -9.34 14.04 15.54
CA LEU A 155 -8.66 15.32 15.30
C LEU A 155 -9.28 16.08 14.12
N ALA A 156 -9.67 15.38 13.08
CA ALA A 156 -10.30 15.96 11.90
C ALA A 156 -11.68 16.57 12.19
N ALA A 157 -12.41 16.06 13.19
CA ALA A 157 -13.68 16.63 13.62
C ALA A 157 -13.54 18.07 14.16
N ALA A 158 -12.38 18.42 14.72
CA ALA A 158 -12.10 19.79 15.14
C ALA A 158 -11.53 20.65 14.00
N SER A 159 -10.63 20.12 13.18
CA SER A 159 -10.10 20.73 11.96
C SER A 159 -9.43 19.69 11.09
N LEU A 160 -9.72 19.68 9.79
CA LEU A 160 -9.11 18.77 8.81
C LEU A 160 -7.58 18.94 8.72
N ARG A 161 -7.04 20.06 9.16
CA ARG A 161 -5.59 20.33 9.15
C ARG A 161 -4.87 19.83 10.40
N GLN A 162 -5.55 19.66 11.52
CA GLN A 162 -4.93 19.17 12.76
C GLN A 162 -4.24 17.81 12.60
N PRO A 163 -4.81 16.79 11.94
CA PRO A 163 -4.13 15.50 11.72
C PRO A 163 -2.76 15.67 11.04
N PHE A 164 -2.58 16.65 10.15
CA PHE A 164 -1.31 16.89 9.46
C PHE A 164 -0.24 17.48 10.37
N TYR A 165 -0.60 18.40 11.28
CA TYR A 165 0.34 18.94 12.26
C TYR A 165 0.85 17.83 13.21
N PHE A 166 -0.07 17.02 13.73
CA PHE A 166 0.31 15.88 14.57
C PHE A 166 1.10 14.81 13.79
N GLN A 167 0.73 14.55 12.53
CA GLN A 167 1.45 13.65 11.65
C GLN A 167 2.91 14.09 11.44
N THR A 168 3.13 15.39 11.29
CA THR A 168 4.49 15.96 11.20
C THR A 168 5.30 15.68 12.46
N GLY A 169 4.71 15.84 13.64
CA GLY A 169 5.35 15.48 14.91
C GLY A 169 5.69 13.99 15.01
N ILE A 170 4.79 13.12 14.55
CA ILE A 170 5.03 11.67 14.52
C ILE A 170 6.13 11.30 13.52
N ALA A 171 6.13 11.89 12.33
CA ALA A 171 7.18 11.67 11.33
C ALA A 171 8.57 12.09 11.84
N PHE A 172 8.65 13.15 12.64
CA PHE A 172 9.88 13.60 13.28
C PHE A 172 10.52 12.51 14.16
N ILE A 173 9.74 11.66 14.83
CA ILE A 173 10.25 10.57 15.70
C ILE A 173 11.17 9.62 14.92
N GLY A 174 10.94 9.44 13.63
CA GLY A 174 11.78 8.60 12.78
C GLY A 174 13.23 9.10 12.67
N ILE A 175 13.46 10.41 12.76
CA ILE A 175 14.80 11.01 12.61
C ILE A 175 15.73 10.63 13.78
N PRO A 176 15.43 10.92 15.06
CA PRO A 176 16.27 10.51 16.18
C PRO A 176 16.35 8.99 16.29
N ALA A 177 15.29 8.25 15.91
CA ALA A 177 15.34 6.79 15.86
C ALA A 177 16.38 6.28 14.84
N ALA A 178 16.40 6.85 13.63
CA ALA A 178 17.37 6.49 12.60
C ALA A 178 18.82 6.89 12.99
N LEU A 179 18.99 8.03 13.66
CA LEU A 179 20.30 8.45 14.19
C LEU A 179 20.83 7.46 15.26
N ALA A 180 19.94 6.91 16.08
CA ALA A 180 20.30 5.96 17.14
C ALA A 180 20.70 4.57 16.62
N LEU A 181 20.43 4.24 15.35
CA LEU A 181 20.81 2.97 14.73
C LEU A 181 22.33 2.82 14.68
N LYS A 182 22.79 1.61 14.88
CA LYS A 182 24.14 1.18 14.59
C LYS A 182 24.16 0.26 13.39
N GLU A 183 24.94 0.62 12.39
CA GLU A 183 25.13 -0.17 11.18
C GLU A 183 26.22 -1.22 11.41
N PHE A 184 26.01 -2.40 10.86
CA PHE A 184 26.99 -3.47 10.80
C PHE A 184 27.32 -3.72 9.34
N ASN A 185 28.62 -3.76 9.01
CA ASN A 185 29.07 -4.00 7.64
C ASN A 185 28.70 -5.44 7.23
N ALA A 186 27.67 -5.57 6.39
CA ALA A 186 27.47 -6.79 5.62
C ALA A 186 28.39 -6.73 4.40
N GLN A 187 29.11 -7.82 4.13
CA GLN A 187 29.83 -7.95 2.87
C GLN A 187 28.80 -8.13 1.75
N VAL A 188 28.50 -7.07 1.02
CA VAL A 188 27.60 -7.15 -0.12
C VAL A 188 28.39 -7.56 -1.35
N HIS A 189 28.17 -8.77 -1.84
CA HIS A 189 28.59 -9.18 -3.17
C HIS A 189 27.69 -8.47 -4.20
N ILE A 190 28.24 -7.44 -4.84
CA ILE A 190 27.54 -6.70 -5.91
C ILE A 190 27.52 -7.58 -7.16
N VAL A 191 26.52 -8.43 -7.28
CA VAL A 191 26.12 -9.05 -8.56
C VAL A 191 25.31 -8.00 -9.32
N ASN A 192 25.54 -7.85 -10.62
CA ASN A 192 24.93 -6.82 -11.48
C ASN A 192 23.37 -6.87 -11.37
N PRO A 193 22.74 -6.04 -10.49
CA PRO A 193 21.35 -6.26 -10.08
C PRO A 193 20.36 -5.98 -11.21
N VAL A 194 20.68 -5.03 -12.09
CA VAL A 194 19.81 -4.63 -13.20
C VAL A 194 19.65 -5.77 -14.20
N LYS A 195 20.74 -6.46 -14.55
CA LYS A 195 20.69 -7.58 -15.50
C LYS A 195 19.86 -8.74 -14.94
N ASN A 196 20.00 -9.02 -13.65
CA ASN A 196 19.21 -10.06 -12.98
C ASN A 196 17.72 -9.71 -12.93
N ILE A 197 17.37 -8.47 -12.61
CA ILE A 197 15.98 -7.99 -12.58
C ILE A 197 15.35 -8.07 -13.97
N LEU A 198 16.04 -7.63 -15.02
CA LEU A 198 15.57 -7.73 -16.40
C LEU A 198 15.35 -9.18 -16.83
N HIS A 199 16.22 -10.10 -16.43
CA HIS A 199 16.05 -11.54 -16.68
C HIS A 199 14.80 -12.07 -15.98
N ILE A 200 14.59 -11.76 -14.69
CA ILE A 200 13.42 -12.20 -13.92
C ILE A 200 12.13 -11.60 -14.50
N LEU A 201 12.17 -10.33 -14.93
CA LEU A 201 11.05 -9.67 -15.58
C LEU A 201 10.68 -10.36 -16.90
N HIS A 202 11.66 -10.65 -17.74
CA HIS A 202 11.47 -11.39 -19.00
C HIS A 202 10.90 -12.79 -18.73
N TYR A 203 11.48 -13.54 -17.81
CA TYR A 203 10.99 -14.85 -17.41
C TYR A 203 9.53 -14.79 -16.95
N SER A 204 9.21 -13.84 -16.05
CA SER A 204 7.89 -13.75 -15.39
C SER A 204 6.78 -13.27 -16.33
N LEU A 205 7.08 -12.37 -17.26
CA LEU A 205 6.07 -11.73 -18.11
C LEU A 205 6.09 -12.23 -19.57
N VAL A 206 7.15 -12.90 -20.03
CA VAL A 206 7.26 -13.36 -21.42
C VAL A 206 7.31 -14.88 -21.50
N GLU A 207 8.23 -15.52 -20.80
CA GLU A 207 8.46 -16.97 -20.94
C GLU A 207 7.41 -17.79 -20.20
N ASN A 208 7.13 -17.50 -18.94
CA ASN A 208 6.19 -18.25 -18.11
C ASN A 208 4.77 -17.69 -18.25
N LYS A 209 3.99 -18.28 -19.18
CA LYS A 209 2.61 -17.86 -19.45
C LYS A 209 1.70 -17.94 -18.22
N SER A 210 1.84 -18.99 -17.39
CA SER A 210 1.02 -19.18 -16.20
C SER A 210 1.29 -18.08 -15.17
N LEU A 211 2.57 -17.85 -14.85
CA LEU A 211 3.01 -16.84 -13.91
C LEU A 211 2.60 -15.43 -14.37
N ARG A 212 2.73 -15.13 -15.67
CA ARG A 212 2.25 -13.89 -16.27
C ARG A 212 0.77 -13.65 -15.99
N TYR A 213 -0.08 -14.66 -16.21
CA TYR A 213 -1.51 -14.53 -15.96
C TYR A 213 -1.80 -14.22 -14.49
N ASP A 214 -1.16 -14.93 -13.57
CA ASP A 214 -1.37 -14.70 -12.14
C ASP A 214 -0.91 -13.30 -11.71
N ILE A 215 0.23 -12.83 -12.24
CA ILE A 215 0.74 -11.50 -11.95
C ILE A 215 -0.22 -10.42 -12.49
N LEU A 216 -0.67 -10.54 -13.74
CA LEU A 216 -1.54 -9.55 -14.37
C LEU A 216 -2.94 -9.54 -13.74
N PHE A 217 -3.54 -10.71 -13.47
CA PHE A 217 -4.81 -10.78 -12.77
C PHE A 217 -4.70 -10.18 -11.35
N SER A 218 -3.66 -10.58 -10.61
CA SER A 218 -3.37 -9.99 -9.31
C SER A 218 -3.11 -8.48 -9.38
N GLY A 219 -2.54 -8.01 -10.49
CA GLY A 219 -2.35 -6.59 -10.79
C GLY A 219 -3.66 -5.83 -10.89
N ILE A 220 -4.61 -6.36 -11.69
CA ILE A 220 -5.95 -5.79 -11.88
C ILE A 220 -6.73 -5.76 -10.56
N ILE A 221 -6.79 -6.89 -9.85
CA ILE A 221 -7.51 -6.96 -8.56
C ILE A 221 -6.84 -6.06 -7.51
N GLY A 222 -5.50 -6.03 -7.45
CA GLY A 222 -4.77 -5.17 -6.53
C GLY A 222 -5.00 -3.68 -6.80
N ALA A 223 -4.97 -3.26 -8.07
CA ALA A 223 -5.26 -1.89 -8.47
C ALA A 223 -6.71 -1.50 -8.15
N SER A 224 -7.65 -2.42 -8.39
CA SER A 224 -9.07 -2.23 -8.04
C SER A 224 -9.24 -2.01 -6.53
N THR A 225 -8.65 -2.87 -5.70
CA THR A 225 -8.78 -2.72 -4.24
C THR A 225 -8.09 -1.46 -3.72
N LEU A 226 -7.00 -1.03 -4.36
CA LEU A 226 -6.34 0.24 -4.07
C LEU A 226 -7.24 1.44 -4.45
N THR A 227 -7.88 1.38 -5.61
CA THR A 227 -8.82 2.42 -6.06
C THR A 227 -10.02 2.53 -5.11
N MET A 228 -10.62 1.42 -4.68
CA MET A 228 -11.72 1.45 -3.71
C MET A 228 -11.28 2.06 -2.37
N ALA A 229 -10.04 1.83 -1.94
CA ALA A 229 -9.56 2.43 -0.70
C ALA A 229 -9.58 3.98 -0.75
N TRP A 230 -9.39 4.58 -1.94
CA TRP A 230 -9.53 6.02 -2.14
C TRP A 230 -10.99 6.47 -2.32
N PHE A 231 -11.86 5.59 -2.82
CA PHE A 231 -13.30 5.87 -2.91
C PHE A 231 -14.05 5.75 -1.59
N VAL A 232 -13.50 5.10 -0.57
CA VAL A 232 -14.16 4.98 0.75
C VAL A 232 -14.60 6.36 1.25
N GLN A 233 -13.71 7.35 1.24
CA GLN A 233 -14.05 8.69 1.75
C GLN A 233 -15.13 9.39 0.93
N PRO A 234 -15.06 9.48 -0.42
CA PRO A 234 -16.16 9.97 -1.24
C PRO A 234 -17.50 9.26 -0.98
N VAL A 235 -17.49 7.93 -0.78
CA VAL A 235 -18.70 7.19 -0.43
C VAL A 235 -19.21 7.59 0.96
N LEU A 236 -18.35 7.73 1.97
CA LEU A 236 -18.74 8.16 3.31
C LEU A 236 -19.31 9.59 3.31
N MET A 237 -18.77 10.46 2.45
CA MET A 237 -19.27 11.83 2.27
C MET A 237 -20.64 11.85 1.59
N SER A 238 -20.84 11.01 0.56
CA SER A 238 -22.10 10.94 -0.18
C SER A 238 -23.28 10.44 0.68
N ILE A 239 -23.02 9.73 1.77
CA ILE A 239 -24.02 9.28 2.76
C ILE A 239 -24.11 10.20 3.98
N GLU A 240 -23.42 11.35 3.94
CA GLU A 240 -23.40 12.34 5.03
C GLU A 240 -22.96 11.79 6.39
N LEU A 241 -22.01 10.83 6.36
CA LEU A 241 -21.48 10.26 7.60
C LEU A 241 -20.66 11.32 8.35
N PRO A 242 -20.84 11.50 9.68
CA PRO A 242 -20.00 12.42 10.46
C PRO A 242 -18.51 12.13 10.32
N THR A 243 -17.68 13.15 10.07
CA THR A 243 -16.23 13.03 9.86
C THR A 243 -15.51 12.31 11.00
N SER A 244 -15.97 12.49 12.25
CA SER A 244 -15.48 11.79 13.44
C SER A 244 -15.54 10.26 13.33
N LEU A 245 -16.48 9.73 12.54
CA LEU A 245 -16.65 8.28 12.33
C LEU A 245 -15.77 7.73 11.19
N PHE A 246 -15.18 8.57 10.34
CA PHE A 246 -14.32 8.12 9.21
C PHE A 246 -13.15 7.27 9.70
N GLY A 247 -12.50 7.69 10.79
CA GLY A 247 -11.41 6.94 11.40
C GLY A 247 -11.86 5.57 11.94
N ILE A 248 -13.03 5.50 12.54
CA ILE A 248 -13.59 4.24 13.04
C ILE A 248 -13.90 3.30 11.88
N VAL A 249 -14.59 3.79 10.85
CA VAL A 249 -14.90 3.00 9.64
C VAL A 249 -13.60 2.50 8.99
N TRP A 250 -12.61 3.38 8.80
CA TRP A 250 -11.30 3.00 8.25
C TRP A 250 -10.64 1.88 9.05
N THR A 251 -10.60 2.02 10.37
CA THR A 251 -10.00 1.03 11.27
C THR A 251 -10.73 -0.31 11.19
N VAL A 252 -12.06 -0.30 11.24
CA VAL A 252 -12.86 -1.53 11.18
C VAL A 252 -12.72 -2.22 9.83
N LEU A 253 -12.73 -1.48 8.71
CA LEU A 253 -12.50 -2.04 7.38
C LEU A 253 -11.13 -2.73 7.28
N ASN A 254 -10.06 -2.12 7.81
CA ASN A 254 -8.74 -2.73 7.80
C ASN A 254 -8.63 -3.95 8.74
N LEU A 255 -9.28 -3.93 9.90
CA LEU A 255 -9.37 -5.10 10.78
C LEU A 255 -10.07 -6.27 10.10
N VAL A 256 -11.15 -6.02 9.38
CA VAL A 256 -11.87 -7.04 8.60
C VAL A 256 -10.98 -7.67 7.53
N VAL A 257 -10.16 -6.88 6.82
CA VAL A 257 -9.15 -7.41 5.88
C VAL A 257 -8.18 -8.37 6.59
N GLY A 258 -7.67 -7.96 7.76
CA GLY A 258 -6.75 -8.78 8.55
C GLY A 258 -7.38 -10.11 8.98
N ILE A 259 -8.60 -10.07 9.49
CA ILE A 259 -9.35 -11.26 9.93
C ILE A 259 -9.64 -12.17 8.73
N ALA A 260 -10.13 -11.63 7.62
CA ALA A 260 -10.42 -12.41 6.41
C ALA A 260 -9.16 -13.10 5.86
N ALA A 261 -8.00 -12.42 5.91
CA ALA A 261 -6.74 -12.97 5.46
C ALA A 261 -6.33 -14.26 6.19
N LEU A 262 -6.70 -14.43 7.47
CA LEU A 262 -6.40 -15.64 8.25
C LEU A 262 -7.10 -16.90 7.69
N TYR A 263 -8.24 -16.72 7.03
CA TYR A 263 -9.04 -17.82 6.47
C TYR A 263 -8.80 -18.05 4.98
N SER A 264 -7.89 -17.31 4.36
CA SER A 264 -7.65 -17.33 2.91
C SER A 264 -7.20 -18.69 2.39
N ASP A 265 -6.33 -19.40 3.12
CA ASP A 265 -5.84 -20.72 2.74
C ASP A 265 -6.97 -21.77 2.74
N ALA A 266 -7.77 -21.82 3.80
CA ALA A 266 -8.90 -22.71 3.92
C ALA A 266 -9.95 -22.45 2.82
N LEU A 267 -10.20 -21.18 2.48
CA LEU A 267 -11.13 -20.82 1.40
C LEU A 267 -10.60 -21.26 0.04
N SER A 268 -9.33 -20.98 -0.27
CA SER A 268 -8.69 -21.36 -1.52
C SER A 268 -8.64 -22.89 -1.71
N ALA A 269 -8.34 -23.62 -0.63
CA ALA A 269 -8.30 -25.08 -0.66
C ALA A 269 -9.68 -25.71 -0.94
N ARG A 270 -10.77 -25.14 -0.40
CA ARG A 270 -12.14 -25.62 -0.61
C ARG A 270 -12.69 -25.34 -2.00
N LEU A 271 -12.39 -24.15 -2.54
CA LEU A 271 -12.97 -23.72 -3.81
C LEU A 271 -12.18 -24.19 -5.03
N GLY A 272 -10.88 -24.40 -4.86
CA GLY A 272 -9.95 -24.58 -5.96
C GLY A 272 -9.66 -23.27 -6.72
N GLU A 273 -8.64 -23.31 -7.57
CA GLU A 273 -8.06 -22.12 -8.17
C GLU A 273 -9.05 -21.37 -9.09
N ASN A 274 -9.67 -22.07 -10.05
CA ASN A 274 -10.56 -21.45 -11.04
C ASN A 274 -11.79 -20.78 -10.42
N LYS A 275 -12.44 -21.45 -9.45
CA LYS A 275 -13.58 -20.86 -8.75
C LYS A 275 -13.18 -19.66 -7.91
N THR A 276 -11.99 -19.71 -7.30
CA THR A 276 -11.45 -18.60 -6.50
C THR A 276 -11.23 -17.35 -7.35
N TYR A 277 -10.60 -17.47 -8.52
CA TYR A 277 -10.44 -16.35 -9.44
C TYR A 277 -11.78 -15.75 -9.86
N THR A 278 -12.74 -16.60 -10.23
CA THR A 278 -14.07 -16.18 -10.65
C THR A 278 -14.80 -15.43 -9.53
N LEU A 279 -14.80 -15.98 -8.32
CA LEU A 279 -15.48 -15.35 -7.18
C LEU A 279 -14.83 -14.03 -6.79
N ILE A 280 -13.49 -13.95 -6.78
CA ILE A 280 -12.79 -12.68 -6.52
C ILE A 280 -13.22 -11.62 -7.54
N LEU A 281 -13.22 -11.93 -8.84
CA LEU A 281 -13.62 -10.99 -9.88
C LEU A 281 -15.07 -10.56 -9.71
N VAL A 282 -16.00 -11.51 -9.55
CA VAL A 282 -17.44 -11.23 -9.42
C VAL A 282 -17.74 -10.38 -8.18
N PHE A 283 -17.16 -10.70 -7.03
CA PHE A 283 -17.43 -9.95 -5.81
C PHE A 283 -16.76 -8.57 -5.79
N ILE A 284 -15.56 -8.43 -6.36
CA ILE A 284 -14.91 -7.12 -6.49
C ILE A 284 -15.71 -6.23 -7.44
N THR A 285 -16.06 -6.70 -8.62
CA THR A 285 -16.84 -5.91 -9.58
C THR A 285 -18.27 -5.67 -9.11
N GLY A 286 -18.90 -6.69 -8.53
CA GLY A 286 -20.22 -6.59 -7.89
C GLY A 286 -20.24 -5.59 -6.74
N GLY A 287 -19.17 -5.51 -5.96
CA GLY A 287 -19.02 -4.51 -4.89
C GLY A 287 -19.02 -3.08 -5.42
N TYR A 288 -18.32 -2.80 -6.53
CA TYR A 288 -18.36 -1.49 -7.18
C TYR A 288 -19.76 -1.13 -7.68
N ILE A 289 -20.43 -2.05 -8.37
CA ILE A 289 -21.79 -1.85 -8.87
C ILE A 289 -22.78 -1.67 -7.71
N ALA A 290 -22.74 -2.54 -6.71
CA ALA A 290 -23.63 -2.45 -5.56
C ALA A 290 -23.46 -1.12 -4.79
N THR A 291 -22.22 -0.65 -4.60
CA THR A 291 -21.94 0.65 -4.00
C THR A 291 -22.52 1.79 -4.85
N SER A 292 -22.35 1.74 -6.18
CA SER A 292 -22.84 2.78 -7.09
C SER A 292 -24.36 2.92 -7.10
N LEU A 293 -25.07 1.81 -6.87
CA LEU A 293 -26.55 1.77 -6.84
C LEU A 293 -27.15 2.12 -5.48
N ASN A 294 -26.33 2.10 -4.41
CA ASN A 294 -26.78 2.24 -3.03
C ASN A 294 -25.91 3.24 -2.26
N LEU A 295 -25.87 4.50 -2.71
CA LEU A 295 -25.18 5.59 -2.00
C LEU A 295 -26.04 6.06 -0.80
N THR A 296 -26.29 5.14 0.12
CA THR A 296 -27.02 5.30 1.38
C THR A 296 -26.22 4.61 2.49
N TYR A 297 -26.72 4.59 3.72
CA TYR A 297 -26.07 3.83 4.81
C TYR A 297 -25.86 2.34 4.49
N ALA A 298 -26.60 1.76 3.53
CA ALA A 298 -26.34 0.41 3.03
C ALA A 298 -24.95 0.25 2.38
N ALA A 299 -24.37 1.34 1.82
CA ALA A 299 -23.01 1.34 1.28
C ALA A 299 -21.98 0.90 2.31
N LEU A 300 -22.16 1.18 3.61
CA LEU A 300 -21.26 0.69 4.67
C LEU A 300 -21.19 -0.84 4.68
N GLY A 301 -22.35 -1.51 4.63
CA GLY A 301 -22.40 -2.98 4.57
C GLY A 301 -21.73 -3.54 3.30
N ILE A 302 -21.92 -2.88 2.16
CA ILE A 302 -21.30 -3.27 0.88
C ILE A 302 -19.78 -3.08 0.95
N LEU A 303 -19.30 -1.97 1.50
CA LEU A 303 -17.87 -1.75 1.73
C LEU A 303 -17.26 -2.82 2.64
N PHE A 304 -17.96 -3.21 3.71
CA PHE A 304 -17.52 -4.32 4.57
C PHE A 304 -17.34 -5.62 3.79
N LEU A 305 -18.33 -6.01 2.98
CA LEU A 305 -18.25 -7.20 2.14
C LEU A 305 -17.09 -7.10 1.13
N PHE A 306 -16.90 -5.94 0.51
CA PHE A 306 -15.79 -5.67 -0.39
C PHE A 306 -14.44 -5.87 0.30
N TYR A 307 -14.27 -5.36 1.52
CA TYR A 307 -13.03 -5.47 2.29
C TYR A 307 -12.78 -6.90 2.78
N ILE A 308 -13.82 -7.70 3.06
CA ILE A 308 -13.68 -9.14 3.31
C ILE A 308 -13.06 -9.82 2.08
N VAL A 309 -13.60 -9.55 0.89
CA VAL A 309 -13.08 -10.13 -0.37
C VAL A 309 -11.65 -9.67 -0.65
N ARG A 310 -11.34 -8.39 -0.42
CA ARG A 310 -9.97 -7.86 -0.49
C ARG A 310 -9.02 -8.61 0.44
N GLY A 311 -9.48 -8.92 1.66
CA GLY A 311 -8.71 -9.66 2.66
C GLY A 311 -8.35 -11.08 2.20
N PHE A 312 -9.27 -11.78 1.57
CA PHE A 312 -9.02 -13.08 0.97
C PHE A 312 -8.14 -13.00 -0.29
N ALA A 313 -8.45 -12.07 -1.20
CA ALA A 313 -7.84 -11.99 -2.51
C ALA A 313 -6.32 -11.78 -2.45
N THR A 314 -5.84 -10.88 -1.58
CA THR A 314 -4.42 -10.52 -1.52
C THR A 314 -3.50 -11.70 -1.19
N PRO A 315 -3.70 -12.47 -0.09
CA PRO A 315 -2.83 -13.60 0.23
C PRO A 315 -3.01 -14.77 -0.74
N ILE A 316 -4.22 -15.04 -1.22
CA ILE A 316 -4.49 -16.12 -2.18
C ILE A 316 -3.71 -15.89 -3.48
N LEU A 317 -3.85 -14.68 -4.08
CA LEU A 317 -3.19 -14.36 -5.34
C LEU A 317 -1.66 -14.32 -5.21
N LYS A 318 -1.14 -13.84 -4.06
CA LYS A 318 0.30 -13.97 -3.74
C LYS A 318 0.72 -15.43 -3.62
N GLY A 319 -0.11 -16.27 -3.02
CA GLY A 319 0.13 -17.71 -2.87
C GLY A 319 0.26 -18.42 -4.22
N TYR A 320 -0.61 -18.11 -5.17
CA TYR A 320 -0.55 -18.68 -6.52
C TYR A 320 0.71 -18.27 -7.27
N ILE A 321 1.08 -17.00 -7.22
CA ILE A 321 2.35 -16.51 -7.79
C ILE A 321 3.55 -17.23 -7.15
N ASN A 322 3.57 -17.35 -5.82
CA ASN A 322 4.66 -17.98 -5.09
C ASN A 322 4.85 -19.46 -5.39
N ARG A 323 3.76 -20.19 -5.67
CA ARG A 323 3.82 -21.63 -6.04
C ARG A 323 4.52 -21.85 -7.37
N GLN A 324 4.47 -20.89 -8.29
CA GLN A 324 5.06 -20.97 -9.63
C GLN A 324 6.44 -20.29 -9.71
N THR A 325 6.94 -19.77 -8.60
CA THR A 325 8.18 -18.99 -8.57
C THR A 325 9.23 -19.68 -7.72
N PHE A 326 10.44 -19.84 -8.27
CA PHE A 326 11.59 -20.34 -7.52
C PHE A 326 11.93 -19.42 -6.35
N SER A 327 12.41 -20.00 -5.26
CA SER A 327 12.67 -19.26 -4.01
C SER A 327 13.56 -18.05 -4.20
N GLU A 328 14.58 -18.15 -5.05
CA GLU A 328 15.58 -17.12 -5.35
C GLU A 328 14.98 -15.90 -6.07
N MET A 329 13.94 -16.08 -6.88
CA MET A 329 13.30 -15.02 -7.65
C MET A 329 12.02 -14.46 -7.02
N ARG A 330 11.52 -15.09 -5.95
CA ARG A 330 10.20 -14.81 -5.36
C ARG A 330 10.02 -13.35 -4.95
N ALA A 331 11.01 -12.78 -4.27
CA ALA A 331 10.95 -11.38 -3.84
C ALA A 331 10.85 -10.40 -5.02
N THR A 332 11.64 -10.64 -6.07
CA THR A 332 11.63 -9.80 -7.29
C THR A 332 10.30 -9.94 -8.04
N VAL A 333 9.76 -11.15 -8.16
CA VAL A 333 8.46 -11.40 -8.82
C VAL A 333 7.31 -10.71 -8.06
N LEU A 334 7.33 -10.73 -6.73
CA LEU A 334 6.35 -9.99 -5.93
C LEU A 334 6.51 -8.47 -6.05
N SER A 335 7.73 -7.98 -6.22
CA SER A 335 8.00 -6.57 -6.52
C SER A 335 7.47 -6.17 -7.90
N ILE A 336 7.66 -7.01 -8.93
CA ILE A 336 7.07 -6.82 -10.26
C ILE A 336 5.53 -6.75 -10.17
N ARG A 337 4.92 -7.67 -9.41
CA ARG A 337 3.47 -7.63 -9.15
C ARG A 337 3.04 -6.30 -8.52
N ASN A 338 3.73 -5.84 -7.50
CA ASN A 338 3.41 -4.57 -6.84
C ASN A 338 3.61 -3.36 -7.76
N PHE A 339 4.65 -3.40 -8.61
CA PHE A 339 4.85 -2.40 -9.65
C PHE A 339 3.65 -2.34 -10.61
N ILE A 340 3.18 -3.49 -11.09
CA ILE A 340 2.02 -3.57 -12.01
C ILE A 340 0.75 -3.05 -11.33
N ILE A 341 0.49 -3.37 -10.08
CA ILE A 341 -0.65 -2.84 -9.31
C ILE A 341 -0.62 -1.31 -9.31
N ARG A 342 0.53 -0.73 -8.96
CA ARG A 342 0.69 0.73 -8.86
C ARG A 342 0.64 1.41 -10.22
N LEU A 343 1.18 0.78 -11.25
CA LEU A 343 1.13 1.29 -12.62
C LEU A 343 -0.31 1.32 -13.15
N ILE A 344 -1.07 0.22 -13.00
CA ILE A 344 -2.49 0.18 -13.39
C ILE A 344 -3.27 1.24 -12.62
N PHE A 345 -3.07 1.35 -11.31
CA PHE A 345 -3.70 2.39 -10.49
C PHE A 345 -3.36 3.80 -11.01
N ALA A 346 -2.08 4.07 -11.25
CA ALA A 346 -1.62 5.40 -11.65
C ALA A 346 -2.18 5.88 -13.00
N VAL A 347 -2.43 4.94 -13.92
CA VAL A 347 -3.06 5.25 -15.21
C VAL A 347 -4.58 5.39 -15.08
N MET A 348 -5.19 4.48 -14.32
CA MET A 348 -6.65 4.38 -14.23
C MET A 348 -7.24 5.46 -13.30
N ALA A 349 -6.61 5.73 -12.15
CA ALA A 349 -7.21 6.53 -11.09
C ALA A 349 -7.50 7.99 -11.52
N PRO A 350 -6.60 8.74 -12.20
CA PRO A 350 -6.91 10.11 -12.64
C PRO A 350 -8.08 10.16 -13.62
N PHE A 351 -8.21 9.15 -14.49
CA PHE A 351 -9.35 9.05 -15.42
C PHE A 351 -10.66 8.83 -14.66
N ILE A 352 -10.65 7.95 -13.67
CA ILE A 352 -11.84 7.66 -12.83
C ILE A 352 -12.20 8.89 -11.98
N GLY A 353 -11.21 9.59 -11.44
CA GLY A 353 -11.44 10.85 -10.73
C GLY A 353 -12.09 11.90 -11.63
N TRP A 354 -11.61 12.05 -12.86
CA TRP A 354 -12.24 12.93 -13.85
C TRP A 354 -13.71 12.54 -14.17
N LEU A 355 -14.01 11.25 -14.26
CA LEU A 355 -15.40 10.79 -14.43
C LEU A 355 -16.29 11.20 -13.25
N ASN A 356 -15.76 11.13 -12.02
CA ASN A 356 -16.48 11.60 -10.85
C ASN A 356 -16.78 13.10 -10.94
N ASP A 357 -15.78 13.89 -11.28
CA ASP A 357 -15.87 15.36 -11.30
C ASP A 357 -16.81 15.85 -12.42
N CYS A 358 -16.82 15.16 -13.57
CA CYS A 358 -17.65 15.54 -14.72
C CYS A 358 -19.07 14.99 -14.67
N PHE A 359 -19.30 13.85 -14.01
CA PHE A 359 -20.59 13.15 -14.04
C PHE A 359 -21.11 12.91 -12.62
N SER A 360 -20.64 11.83 -11.96
CA SER A 360 -21.03 11.50 -10.58
C SER A 360 -20.16 10.38 -10.01
N LEU A 361 -20.17 10.26 -8.68
CA LEU A 361 -19.55 9.15 -7.95
C LEU A 361 -20.11 7.78 -8.42
N ALA A 362 -21.43 7.68 -8.58
CA ALA A 362 -22.08 6.45 -9.04
C ALA A 362 -21.56 6.04 -10.42
N PHE A 363 -21.48 6.97 -11.38
CA PHE A 363 -20.99 6.70 -12.72
C PHE A 363 -19.50 6.31 -12.72
N ALA A 364 -18.66 6.99 -11.95
CA ALA A 364 -17.25 6.66 -11.80
C ALA A 364 -17.05 5.22 -11.25
N LEU A 365 -17.85 4.80 -10.26
CA LEU A 365 -17.82 3.45 -9.71
C LEU A 365 -18.27 2.40 -10.74
N GLN A 366 -19.32 2.67 -11.54
CA GLN A 366 -19.78 1.77 -12.61
C GLN A 366 -18.74 1.57 -13.68
N ILE A 367 -18.12 2.65 -14.17
CA ILE A 367 -17.05 2.55 -15.16
C ILE A 367 -15.82 1.84 -14.59
N THR A 368 -15.50 2.07 -13.32
CA THR A 368 -14.43 1.32 -12.63
C THR A 368 -14.72 -0.18 -12.63
N ALA A 369 -15.94 -0.58 -12.33
CA ALA A 369 -16.36 -1.99 -12.38
C ALA A 369 -16.15 -2.57 -13.80
N LEU A 370 -16.51 -1.83 -14.85
CA LEU A 370 -16.34 -2.27 -16.24
C LEU A 370 -14.85 -2.41 -16.63
N ILE A 371 -14.03 -1.42 -16.26
CA ILE A 371 -12.58 -1.43 -16.53
C ILE A 371 -11.89 -2.62 -15.86
N ILE A 372 -12.39 -3.07 -14.72
CA ILE A 372 -11.86 -4.23 -13.99
C ILE A 372 -12.44 -5.53 -14.55
N PHE A 373 -13.74 -5.58 -14.79
CA PHE A 373 -14.45 -6.78 -15.22
C PHE A 373 -13.97 -7.28 -16.58
N VAL A 374 -13.87 -6.39 -17.58
CA VAL A 374 -13.55 -6.80 -18.96
C VAL A 374 -12.17 -7.49 -19.05
N PRO A 375 -11.05 -6.89 -18.62
CA PRO A 375 -9.76 -7.59 -18.65
C PRO A 375 -9.73 -8.78 -17.69
N GLY A 376 -10.37 -8.68 -16.51
CA GLY A 376 -10.48 -9.81 -15.57
C GLY A 376 -11.18 -11.02 -16.20
N LEU A 377 -12.27 -10.81 -16.92
CA LEU A 377 -12.98 -11.87 -17.65
C LEU A 377 -12.13 -12.48 -18.77
N ILE A 378 -11.41 -11.64 -19.54
CA ILE A 378 -10.48 -12.13 -20.57
C ILE A 378 -9.44 -13.07 -19.93
N PHE A 379 -8.85 -12.69 -18.78
CA PHE A 379 -7.90 -13.55 -18.08
C PHE A 379 -8.53 -14.87 -17.60
N LEU A 380 -9.75 -14.85 -17.08
CA LEU A 380 -10.46 -16.08 -16.68
C LEU A 380 -10.67 -17.01 -17.86
N ILE A 381 -11.14 -16.48 -19.01
CA ILE A 381 -11.36 -17.28 -20.21
C ILE A 381 -10.05 -17.91 -20.71
N LEU A 382 -8.96 -17.16 -20.70
CA LEU A 382 -7.65 -17.65 -21.15
C LEU A 382 -7.07 -18.69 -20.19
N GLN A 383 -7.36 -18.59 -18.90
CA GLN A 383 -6.92 -19.54 -17.89
C GLN A 383 -7.74 -20.85 -17.94
N TRP A 384 -9.04 -20.77 -18.21
CA TRP A 384 -9.90 -21.96 -18.30
C TRP A 384 -9.63 -22.82 -19.55
N ARG A 385 -8.94 -22.26 -20.55
CA ARG A 385 -8.52 -22.98 -21.78
C ARG A 385 -7.18 -23.73 -21.62
N LYS A 386 -6.54 -23.63 -20.45
CA LYS A 386 -5.34 -24.42 -20.08
C LYS A 386 -5.74 -25.71 -19.38
#